data_a3abdb8e4a8fd800132651132b82ce7e
#
_entry.id   a3abdb8e4a8fd800132651132b82ce7e
#
_cell.length_a   1.000
_cell.length_b   1.000
_cell.length_c   1.000
_cell.angle_alpha   90.00
_cell.angle_beta   90.00
_cell.angle_gamma   90.00
#
_symmetry.space_group_name_H-M   'P 1'
#
loop_
_entity.id
_entity.type
_entity.pdbx_description
1 polymer ?
#
loop_
_entity_poly.entity_id
_entity_poly.type
_entity_poly.pdbx_seq_one_letter_code
_entity_poly.pdbx_strand_id
1 'polypeptide(L)'
;MMDKALMGLSKIKQIMGMLAGLAVLQALFIIGQAYTLATVITHLWEGNSMQGQGIWLASFFVIFLARHGVTWIRNHLLDQYAAKQAQVLRKQLLEKIFRVGPSIVQDKGTGNMTTMALEGVNQVENYIHLILVKMMNLMIIPWIILAFIFYLDIRSGVILIFIYPLIILFMVILGYAAQAKADRQYASFQILANHFIDSLRGMDTLKMFGISKRYGKSIYKTSEAFRKSTISTLKIAILSSFALDFFTTLSVAIVAVMLGLRLLNGVVFLFPALTVLILAPEYFLPIRDFSADYHATLDGKNAMAAIREVLETPETVTEPIEVPLWDESSTLGLEQVSLDYDGQKALESIQFTAKGYQKIGVIGMSGSGKSTLMNILSGFLMPKSGSVMLNDQPLANFAQEDWQKQLLYIPQNPYIFQLSLRENLTFYTPDATDAEVLQAVEVVGLTALVAELPDGLETQLGGGARTLSGGQAQRIALARAFLDHSRKVLVFDEPTAHLDIETEIEIKEGMLPLMENRLVFFATHRLHWMHQMDQIIVLKEGKIVEMGTFDELVQRQDHFYDLTKQMRGDSDV
;
A
#
# COMPACT_ATOMS: atom_id res chain seq x y z
N MET A 1 -17.48 17.91 0.38
CA MET A 1 -18.14 16.78 -0.27
C MET A 1 -17.31 16.18 -1.40
N MET A 2 -16.85 16.93 -2.41
CA MET A 2 -15.86 16.41 -3.36
C MET A 2 -14.46 16.57 -2.77
N ASP A 3 -13.75 15.43 -2.65
CA ASP A 3 -12.38 15.42 -2.15
C ASP A 3 -11.46 16.09 -3.17
N LYS A 4 -10.51 16.92 -2.69
CA LYS A 4 -9.47 17.53 -3.55
C LYS A 4 -8.71 16.47 -4.35
N ALA A 5 -8.59 15.25 -3.80
CA ALA A 5 -7.94 14.13 -4.45
C ALA A 5 -8.67 13.69 -5.74
N LEU A 6 -10.00 13.63 -5.72
CA LEU A 6 -10.80 13.30 -6.91
C LEU A 6 -10.68 14.35 -8.00
N MET A 7 -10.65 15.63 -7.61
CA MET A 7 -10.54 16.74 -8.57
C MET A 7 -9.19 16.80 -9.30
N GLY A 8 -8.16 16.16 -8.73
CA GLY A 8 -6.84 16.01 -9.35
C GLY A 8 -6.74 14.91 -10.41
N LEU A 9 -7.77 14.06 -10.56
CA LEU A 9 -7.75 12.98 -11.54
C LEU A 9 -7.78 13.51 -12.99
N SER A 10 -7.04 12.83 -13.86
CA SER A 10 -6.97 13.20 -15.28
C SER A 10 -8.36 13.18 -15.92
N LYS A 11 -8.69 14.24 -16.71
CA LYS A 11 -9.95 14.38 -17.45
C LYS A 11 -11.24 14.35 -16.61
N ILE A 12 -11.16 14.50 -15.28
CA ILE A 12 -12.33 14.43 -14.40
C ILE A 12 -13.45 15.40 -14.80
N LYS A 13 -13.11 16.62 -15.18
CA LYS A 13 -14.10 17.64 -15.60
C LYS A 13 -14.88 17.23 -16.83
N GLN A 14 -14.24 16.56 -17.79
CA GLN A 14 -14.92 16.05 -19.01
C GLN A 14 -15.89 14.92 -18.65
N ILE A 15 -15.45 13.97 -17.83
CA ILE A 15 -16.29 12.86 -17.37
C ILE A 15 -17.49 13.39 -16.57
N MET A 16 -17.26 14.34 -15.65
CA MET A 16 -18.37 14.97 -14.92
C MET A 16 -19.37 15.67 -15.83
N GLY A 17 -18.90 16.36 -16.87
CA GLY A 17 -19.79 16.98 -17.87
C GLY A 17 -20.64 15.95 -18.63
N MET A 18 -20.02 14.81 -19.04
CA MET A 18 -20.76 13.72 -19.69
C MET A 18 -21.79 13.09 -18.74
N LEU A 19 -21.38 12.82 -17.48
CA LEU A 19 -22.28 12.27 -16.47
C LEU A 19 -23.45 13.21 -16.15
N ALA A 20 -23.20 14.51 -16.11
CA ALA A 20 -24.23 15.52 -15.91
C ALA A 20 -25.25 15.48 -17.09
N GLY A 21 -24.77 15.44 -18.32
CA GLY A 21 -25.64 15.29 -19.51
C GLY A 21 -26.48 14.02 -19.46
N LEU A 22 -25.86 12.88 -19.08
CA LEU A 22 -26.58 11.60 -18.95
C LEU A 22 -27.60 11.63 -17.80
N ALA A 23 -27.31 12.32 -16.68
CA ALA A 23 -28.23 12.50 -15.56
C ALA A 23 -29.45 13.38 -15.97
N VAL A 24 -29.25 14.42 -16.78
CA VAL A 24 -30.35 15.21 -17.37
C VAL A 24 -31.23 14.34 -18.25
N LEU A 25 -30.65 13.59 -19.17
CA LEU A 25 -31.39 12.66 -20.01
C LEU A 25 -32.16 11.61 -19.18
N GLN A 26 -31.54 11.08 -18.16
CA GLN A 26 -32.20 10.13 -17.26
C GLN A 26 -33.39 10.76 -16.53
N ALA A 27 -33.28 12.00 -16.05
CA ALA A 27 -34.40 12.72 -15.45
C ALA A 27 -35.56 12.96 -16.43
N LEU A 28 -35.24 13.34 -17.65
CA LEU A 28 -36.26 13.50 -18.72
C LEU A 28 -36.98 12.19 -19.05
N PHE A 29 -36.26 11.07 -19.13
CA PHE A 29 -36.88 9.76 -19.34
C PHE A 29 -37.73 9.31 -18.15
N ILE A 30 -37.32 9.59 -16.91
CA ILE A 30 -38.14 9.34 -15.72
C ILE A 30 -39.45 10.12 -15.81
N ILE A 31 -39.42 11.41 -16.16
CA ILE A 31 -40.59 12.27 -16.33
C ILE A 31 -41.45 11.74 -17.47
N GLY A 32 -40.86 11.45 -18.63
CA GLY A 32 -41.57 10.91 -19.79
C GLY A 32 -42.27 9.57 -19.49
N GLN A 33 -41.62 8.70 -18.73
CA GLN A 33 -42.18 7.42 -18.30
C GLN A 33 -43.40 7.63 -17.37
N ALA A 34 -43.28 8.52 -16.39
CA ALA A 34 -44.37 8.87 -15.49
C ALA A 34 -45.56 9.52 -16.25
N TYR A 35 -45.24 10.44 -17.16
CA TYR A 35 -46.22 11.13 -17.98
C TYR A 35 -47.02 10.16 -18.86
N THR A 36 -46.36 9.30 -19.62
CA THR A 36 -47.02 8.35 -20.52
C THR A 36 -47.85 7.33 -19.75
N LEU A 37 -47.38 6.84 -18.62
CA LEU A 37 -48.10 5.92 -17.75
C LEU A 37 -49.38 6.58 -17.17
N ALA A 38 -49.23 7.79 -16.63
CA ALA A 38 -50.35 8.54 -16.07
C ALA A 38 -51.41 8.87 -17.15
N THR A 39 -50.98 9.18 -18.39
CA THR A 39 -51.90 9.43 -19.51
C THR A 39 -52.73 8.17 -19.84
N VAL A 40 -52.09 7.02 -19.96
CA VAL A 40 -52.80 5.76 -20.22
C VAL A 40 -53.84 5.46 -19.16
N ILE A 41 -53.43 5.55 -17.87
CA ILE A 41 -54.36 5.26 -16.76
C ILE A 41 -55.50 6.26 -16.73
N THR A 42 -55.25 7.54 -16.95
CA THR A 42 -56.29 8.58 -16.96
C THR A 42 -57.30 8.37 -18.10
N HIS A 43 -56.82 8.11 -19.33
CA HIS A 43 -57.71 7.82 -20.45
C HIS A 43 -58.56 6.57 -20.23
N LEU A 44 -58.00 5.52 -19.68
CA LEU A 44 -58.76 4.30 -19.33
C LEU A 44 -59.82 4.58 -18.24
N TRP A 45 -59.47 5.41 -17.26
CA TRP A 45 -60.41 5.83 -16.22
C TRP A 45 -61.58 6.66 -16.77
N GLU A 46 -61.33 7.48 -17.80
CA GLU A 46 -62.33 8.28 -18.51
C GLU A 46 -63.19 7.45 -19.48
N GLY A 47 -62.96 6.12 -19.54
CA GLY A 47 -63.78 5.21 -20.36
C GLY A 47 -63.30 5.04 -21.82
N ASN A 48 -62.11 5.53 -22.15
CA ASN A 48 -61.50 5.32 -23.47
C ASN A 48 -61.09 3.85 -23.66
N SER A 49 -61.21 3.35 -24.91
CA SER A 49 -60.86 1.97 -25.22
C SER A 49 -59.35 1.72 -25.14
N MET A 50 -58.96 0.50 -24.77
CA MET A 50 -57.56 0.06 -24.75
C MET A 50 -56.87 0.15 -26.11
N GLN A 51 -57.62 -0.05 -27.19
CA GLN A 51 -57.10 0.01 -28.57
C GLN A 51 -56.55 1.39 -28.94
N GLY A 52 -57.10 2.47 -28.37
CA GLY A 52 -56.63 3.84 -28.59
C GLY A 52 -55.35 4.18 -27.83
N GLN A 53 -54.93 3.36 -26.86
CA GLN A 53 -53.78 3.63 -25.99
C GLN A 53 -52.46 3.03 -26.49
N GLY A 54 -52.46 2.31 -27.63
CA GLY A 54 -51.28 1.60 -28.15
C GLY A 54 -50.07 2.49 -28.37
N ILE A 55 -50.24 3.74 -28.82
CA ILE A 55 -49.14 4.70 -29.00
C ILE A 55 -48.51 5.10 -27.68
N TRP A 56 -49.32 5.36 -26.66
CA TRP A 56 -48.83 5.74 -25.33
C TRP A 56 -48.10 4.60 -24.63
N LEU A 57 -48.60 3.36 -24.75
CA LEU A 57 -47.94 2.16 -24.24
C LEU A 57 -46.62 1.88 -24.97
N ALA A 58 -46.60 2.02 -26.30
CA ALA A 58 -45.38 1.90 -27.08
C ALA A 58 -44.35 2.97 -26.68
N SER A 59 -44.80 4.23 -26.51
CA SER A 59 -43.95 5.33 -26.05
C SER A 59 -43.37 5.06 -24.64
N PHE A 60 -44.18 4.57 -23.71
CA PHE A 60 -43.72 4.16 -22.39
C PHE A 60 -42.61 3.12 -22.47
N PHE A 61 -42.79 2.09 -23.28
CA PHE A 61 -41.83 1.02 -23.46
C PHE A 61 -40.52 1.51 -24.09
N VAL A 62 -40.59 2.36 -25.10
CA VAL A 62 -39.41 2.97 -25.74
C VAL A 62 -38.65 3.83 -24.73
N ILE A 63 -39.35 4.67 -23.97
CA ILE A 63 -38.73 5.53 -22.92
C ILE A 63 -38.11 4.67 -21.82
N PHE A 64 -38.79 3.57 -21.43
CA PHE A 64 -38.25 2.62 -20.47
C PHE A 64 -36.92 2.00 -20.94
N LEU A 65 -36.87 1.52 -22.17
CA LEU A 65 -35.64 0.99 -22.77
C LEU A 65 -34.55 2.05 -22.87
N ALA A 66 -34.90 3.28 -23.29
CA ALA A 66 -33.96 4.40 -23.36
C ALA A 66 -33.38 4.76 -22.00
N ARG A 67 -34.20 4.78 -20.95
CA ARG A 67 -33.73 4.99 -19.53
C ARG A 67 -32.71 3.96 -19.14
N HIS A 68 -32.93 2.68 -19.42
CA HIS A 68 -31.98 1.62 -19.11
C HIS A 68 -30.73 1.67 -19.97
N GLY A 69 -30.89 2.05 -21.26
CA GLY A 69 -29.78 2.30 -22.18
C GLY A 69 -28.82 3.41 -21.66
N VAL A 70 -29.37 4.52 -21.19
CA VAL A 70 -28.58 5.61 -20.57
C VAL A 70 -27.85 5.11 -19.35
N THR A 71 -28.49 4.31 -18.52
CA THR A 71 -27.85 3.72 -17.33
C THR A 71 -26.68 2.80 -17.71
N TRP A 72 -26.88 1.96 -18.74
CA TRP A 72 -25.82 1.07 -19.23
C TRP A 72 -24.63 1.85 -19.80
N ILE A 73 -24.89 2.87 -20.66
CA ILE A 73 -23.83 3.74 -21.22
C ILE A 73 -23.06 4.42 -20.09
N ARG A 74 -23.75 4.97 -19.11
CA ARG A 74 -23.15 5.65 -17.96
C ARG A 74 -22.23 4.71 -17.18
N ASN A 75 -22.70 3.51 -16.83
CA ASN A 75 -21.91 2.55 -16.08
C ASN A 75 -20.69 2.11 -16.87
N HIS A 76 -20.86 1.81 -18.16
CA HIS A 76 -19.74 1.41 -19.02
C HIS A 76 -18.65 2.49 -19.16
N LEU A 77 -19.04 3.77 -19.32
CA LEU A 77 -18.10 4.89 -19.35
C LEU A 77 -17.32 5.02 -18.04
N LEU A 78 -17.99 4.81 -16.90
CA LEU A 78 -17.38 4.91 -15.59
C LEU A 78 -16.50 3.74 -15.27
N ASP A 79 -16.89 2.52 -15.61
CA ASP A 79 -16.06 1.33 -15.43
C ASP A 79 -14.72 1.51 -16.15
N GLN A 80 -14.75 1.93 -17.41
CA GLN A 80 -13.54 2.20 -18.18
C GLN A 80 -12.68 3.32 -17.58
N TYR A 81 -13.33 4.39 -17.12
CA TYR A 81 -12.62 5.51 -16.53
C TYR A 81 -12.00 5.14 -15.18
N ALA A 82 -12.76 4.50 -14.29
CA ALA A 82 -12.30 4.10 -12.96
C ALA A 82 -11.15 3.09 -13.06
N ALA A 83 -11.29 2.06 -13.91
CA ALA A 83 -10.25 1.07 -14.15
C ALA A 83 -8.96 1.70 -14.67
N LYS A 84 -9.07 2.66 -15.60
CA LYS A 84 -7.90 3.39 -16.12
C LYS A 84 -7.21 4.21 -15.03
N GLN A 85 -7.97 4.92 -14.19
CA GLN A 85 -7.40 5.69 -13.07
C GLN A 85 -6.73 4.76 -12.05
N ALA A 86 -7.36 3.62 -11.73
CA ALA A 86 -6.81 2.61 -10.84
C ALA A 86 -5.49 2.04 -11.37
N GLN A 87 -5.41 1.75 -12.67
CA GLN A 87 -4.17 1.28 -13.30
C GLN A 87 -3.04 2.32 -13.23
N VAL A 88 -3.35 3.59 -13.50
CA VAL A 88 -2.36 4.69 -13.37
C VAL A 88 -1.92 4.83 -11.92
N LEU A 89 -2.86 4.80 -10.97
CA LEU A 89 -2.55 4.93 -9.54
C LEU A 89 -1.68 3.77 -9.04
N ARG A 90 -1.98 2.53 -9.48
CA ARG A 90 -1.18 1.33 -9.15
C ARG A 90 0.24 1.46 -9.67
N LYS A 91 0.39 1.91 -10.91
CA LYS A 91 1.71 2.14 -11.51
C LYS A 91 2.50 3.18 -10.72
N GLN A 92 1.88 4.34 -10.43
CA GLN A 92 2.50 5.41 -9.64
C GLN A 92 2.89 4.94 -8.23
N LEU A 93 2.02 4.16 -7.56
CA LEU A 93 2.28 3.61 -6.24
C LEU A 93 3.48 2.66 -6.25
N LEU A 94 3.53 1.73 -7.21
CA LEU A 94 4.64 0.79 -7.33
C LEU A 94 5.94 1.52 -7.67
N GLU A 95 5.92 2.42 -8.65
CA GLU A 95 7.10 3.23 -9.01
C GLU A 95 7.61 4.04 -7.80
N LYS A 96 6.68 4.60 -7.01
CA LYS A 96 7.03 5.37 -5.81
C LYS A 96 7.66 4.48 -4.73
N ILE A 97 7.10 3.29 -4.48
CA ILE A 97 7.65 2.33 -3.52
C ILE A 97 9.08 1.94 -3.90
N PHE A 98 9.31 1.67 -5.20
CA PHE A 98 10.66 1.31 -5.68
C PHE A 98 11.64 2.48 -5.64
N ARG A 99 11.19 3.72 -5.90
CA ARG A 99 12.06 4.91 -5.84
C ARG A 99 12.45 5.30 -4.41
N VAL A 100 11.51 5.21 -3.48
CA VAL A 100 11.79 5.51 -2.06
C VAL A 100 12.62 4.38 -1.44
N GLY A 101 12.44 3.14 -1.94
CA GLY A 101 13.23 1.98 -1.54
C GLY A 101 12.81 1.37 -0.21
N PRO A 102 13.72 0.62 0.46
CA PRO A 102 13.40 -0.19 1.64
C PRO A 102 12.84 0.60 2.83
N SER A 103 13.20 1.88 2.97
CA SER A 103 12.81 2.72 4.10
C SER A 103 11.29 2.86 4.23
N ILE A 104 10.56 3.01 3.12
CA ILE A 104 9.09 3.14 3.16
C ILE A 104 8.41 1.84 3.59
N VAL A 105 9.00 0.70 3.21
CA VAL A 105 8.49 -0.62 3.59
C VAL A 105 8.77 -0.92 5.06
N GLN A 106 9.91 -0.47 5.60
CA GLN A 106 10.22 -0.57 7.02
C GLN A 106 9.29 0.30 7.87
N ASP A 107 9.02 1.53 7.44
CA ASP A 107 8.14 2.48 8.15
C ASP A 107 6.66 2.03 8.12
N LYS A 108 6.13 1.68 6.95
CA LYS A 108 4.70 1.36 6.77
C LYS A 108 4.38 -0.14 6.92
N GLY A 109 5.36 -1.02 6.87
CA GLY A 109 5.22 -2.48 6.91
C GLY A 109 4.91 -3.12 5.57
N THR A 110 5.57 -4.26 5.27
CA THR A 110 5.40 -5.01 4.01
C THR A 110 3.95 -5.42 3.75
N GLY A 111 3.26 -5.94 4.79
CA GLY A 111 1.85 -6.36 4.68
C GLY A 111 0.92 -5.21 4.30
N ASN A 112 1.10 -4.04 4.91
CA ASN A 112 0.30 -2.86 4.60
C ASN A 112 0.55 -2.37 3.16
N MET A 113 1.80 -2.30 2.71
CA MET A 113 2.14 -1.92 1.35
C MET A 113 1.54 -2.89 0.32
N THR A 114 1.62 -4.19 0.57
CA THR A 114 1.03 -5.22 -0.29
C THR A 114 -0.50 -5.09 -0.36
N THR A 115 -1.17 -4.97 0.79
CA THR A 115 -2.62 -4.78 0.85
C THR A 115 -3.05 -3.50 0.16
N MET A 116 -2.29 -2.40 0.33
CA MET A 116 -2.56 -1.13 -0.34
C MET A 116 -2.46 -1.25 -1.87
N ALA A 117 -1.46 -1.96 -2.39
CA ALA A 117 -1.26 -2.14 -3.84
C ALA A 117 -2.31 -3.07 -4.48
N LEU A 118 -2.77 -4.11 -3.76
CA LEU A 118 -3.71 -5.10 -4.26
C LEU A 118 -5.17 -4.70 -4.01
N GLU A 119 -5.52 -4.42 -2.76
CA GLU A 119 -6.91 -4.14 -2.35
C GLU A 119 -7.21 -2.65 -2.31
N GLY A 120 -6.30 -1.84 -1.79
CA GLY A 120 -6.51 -0.40 -1.65
C GLY A 120 -6.79 0.28 -2.99
N VAL A 121 -6.06 -0.07 -4.05
CA VAL A 121 -6.30 0.46 -5.39
C VAL A 121 -7.67 0.04 -5.94
N ASN A 122 -8.13 -1.20 -5.68
CA ASN A 122 -9.45 -1.66 -6.08
C ASN A 122 -10.56 -0.93 -5.30
N GLN A 123 -10.34 -0.63 -4.03
CA GLN A 123 -11.26 0.20 -3.24
C GLN A 123 -11.37 1.62 -3.80
N VAL A 124 -10.26 2.20 -4.26
CA VAL A 124 -10.26 3.51 -4.94
C VAL A 124 -11.02 3.45 -6.27
N GLU A 125 -10.87 2.38 -7.05
CA GLU A 125 -11.62 2.16 -8.29
C GLU A 125 -13.14 2.16 -8.03
N ASN A 126 -13.59 1.38 -7.06
CA ASN A 126 -14.99 1.35 -6.63
C ASN A 126 -15.47 2.72 -6.12
N TYR A 127 -14.64 3.42 -5.38
CA TYR A 127 -14.95 4.76 -4.89
C TYR A 127 -15.18 5.75 -6.03
N ILE A 128 -14.29 5.78 -7.03
CA ILE A 128 -14.44 6.65 -8.21
C ILE A 128 -15.74 6.35 -8.93
N HIS A 129 -16.03 5.06 -9.16
CA HIS A 129 -17.25 4.62 -9.83
C HIS A 129 -18.51 5.04 -9.08
N LEU A 130 -18.60 4.74 -7.79
CA LEU A 130 -19.79 5.01 -6.98
C LEU A 130 -20.00 6.51 -6.74
N ILE A 131 -18.97 7.24 -6.32
CA ILE A 131 -19.13 8.62 -5.88
C ILE A 131 -19.52 9.54 -7.03
N LEU A 132 -18.94 9.37 -8.23
CA LEU A 132 -19.22 10.22 -9.38
C LEU A 132 -20.66 10.07 -9.87
N VAL A 133 -21.16 8.83 -9.98
CA VAL A 133 -22.58 8.58 -10.35
C VAL A 133 -23.51 9.16 -9.32
N LYS A 134 -23.30 8.79 -8.05
CA LYS A 134 -24.25 9.15 -6.99
C LYS A 134 -24.32 10.65 -6.78
N MET A 135 -23.17 11.33 -6.85
CA MET A 135 -23.15 12.79 -6.76
C MET A 135 -23.87 13.47 -7.92
N MET A 136 -23.63 13.03 -9.17
CA MET A 136 -24.29 13.65 -10.33
C MET A 136 -25.79 13.41 -10.30
N ASN A 137 -26.22 12.20 -9.96
CA ASN A 137 -27.64 11.89 -9.82
C ASN A 137 -28.30 12.72 -8.71
N LEU A 138 -27.66 12.84 -7.55
CA LEU A 138 -28.17 13.61 -6.41
C LEU A 138 -28.28 15.13 -6.72
N MET A 139 -27.33 15.65 -7.50
CA MET A 139 -27.28 17.08 -7.82
C MET A 139 -28.21 17.48 -8.97
N ILE A 140 -28.65 16.56 -9.82
CA ILE A 140 -29.36 16.91 -11.06
C ILE A 140 -30.79 16.34 -11.08
N ILE A 141 -30.96 15.04 -10.86
CA ILE A 141 -32.25 14.35 -11.05
C ILE A 141 -33.36 14.94 -10.17
N PRO A 142 -33.18 15.15 -8.85
CA PRO A 142 -34.25 15.65 -8.01
C PRO A 142 -34.73 17.02 -8.41
N TRP A 143 -33.82 17.91 -8.83
CA TRP A 143 -34.17 19.29 -9.18
C TRP A 143 -34.97 19.38 -10.48
N ILE A 144 -34.67 18.53 -11.47
CA ILE A 144 -35.43 18.47 -12.73
C ILE A 144 -36.82 17.89 -12.48
N ILE A 145 -36.92 16.80 -11.69
CA ILE A 145 -38.20 16.22 -11.31
C ILE A 145 -39.02 17.22 -10.48
N LEU A 146 -38.41 17.92 -9.54
CA LEU A 146 -39.07 18.93 -8.72
C LEU A 146 -39.62 20.08 -9.55
N ALA A 147 -38.85 20.59 -10.54
CA ALA A 147 -39.31 21.65 -11.44
C ALA A 147 -40.54 21.20 -12.24
N PHE A 148 -40.57 19.96 -12.71
CA PHE A 148 -41.72 19.41 -13.40
C PHE A 148 -42.92 19.20 -12.47
N ILE A 149 -42.71 18.78 -11.22
CA ILE A 149 -43.79 18.65 -10.22
C ILE A 149 -44.37 20.04 -9.89
N PHE A 150 -43.55 21.08 -9.77
CA PHE A 150 -44.05 22.45 -9.58
C PHE A 150 -44.91 22.94 -10.73
N TYR A 151 -44.58 22.53 -11.96
CA TYR A 151 -45.42 22.85 -13.13
C TYR A 151 -46.80 22.17 -13.08
N LEU A 152 -46.87 20.93 -12.56
CA LEU A 152 -48.13 20.17 -12.45
C LEU A 152 -48.97 20.54 -11.23
N ASP A 153 -48.34 20.67 -10.06
CA ASP A 153 -48.97 20.98 -8.78
C ASP A 153 -48.02 21.68 -7.81
N ILE A 154 -48.18 22.99 -7.63
CA ILE A 154 -47.35 23.84 -6.78
C ILE A 154 -47.34 23.35 -5.34
N ARG A 155 -48.50 22.90 -4.80
CA ARG A 155 -48.61 22.48 -3.39
C ARG A 155 -47.76 21.23 -3.10
N SER A 156 -47.82 20.25 -4.00
CA SER A 156 -46.97 19.06 -3.88
C SER A 156 -45.48 19.41 -3.99
N GLY A 157 -45.10 20.33 -4.92
CA GLY A 157 -43.74 20.81 -5.07
C GLY A 157 -43.22 21.49 -3.78
N VAL A 158 -44.03 22.32 -3.12
CA VAL A 158 -43.69 22.97 -1.84
C VAL A 158 -43.44 21.93 -0.75
N ILE A 159 -44.28 20.92 -0.64
CA ILE A 159 -44.09 19.85 0.37
C ILE A 159 -42.76 19.13 0.13
N LEU A 160 -42.50 18.70 -1.11
CA LEU A 160 -41.30 17.96 -1.45
C LEU A 160 -40.02 18.77 -1.21
N ILE A 161 -40.01 20.09 -1.51
CA ILE A 161 -38.85 20.94 -1.28
C ILE A 161 -38.55 21.14 0.20
N PHE A 162 -39.56 21.18 1.08
CA PHE A 162 -39.35 21.27 2.52
C PHE A 162 -38.86 19.96 3.16
N ILE A 163 -39.29 18.82 2.64
CA ILE A 163 -38.91 17.51 3.17
C ILE A 163 -37.46 17.16 2.76
N TYR A 164 -37.02 17.56 1.58
CA TYR A 164 -35.69 17.20 1.05
C TYR A 164 -34.51 17.60 1.98
N PRO A 165 -34.42 18.85 2.45
CA PRO A 165 -33.36 19.24 3.39
C PRO A 165 -33.45 18.51 4.73
N LEU A 166 -34.66 18.16 5.18
CA LEU A 166 -34.86 17.39 6.42
C LEU A 166 -34.22 16.00 6.29
N ILE A 167 -34.45 15.31 5.18
CA ILE A 167 -33.84 13.98 4.94
C ILE A 167 -32.32 14.10 4.86
N ILE A 168 -31.80 15.15 4.18
CA ILE A 168 -30.35 15.39 4.12
C ILE A 168 -29.76 15.61 5.52
N LEU A 169 -30.43 16.40 6.34
CA LEU A 169 -29.99 16.66 7.72
C LEU A 169 -29.90 15.36 8.53
N PHE A 170 -30.92 14.51 8.46
CA PHE A 170 -30.90 13.21 9.09
C PHE A 170 -29.79 12.31 8.54
N MET A 171 -29.60 12.28 7.23
CA MET A 171 -28.52 11.53 6.59
C MET A 171 -27.14 11.97 7.10
N VAL A 172 -26.90 13.26 7.25
CA VAL A 172 -25.62 13.79 7.76
C VAL A 172 -25.40 13.40 9.23
N ILE A 173 -26.41 13.56 10.08
CA ILE A 173 -26.31 13.22 11.52
C ILE A 173 -26.04 11.72 11.71
N LEU A 174 -26.80 10.87 11.02
CA LEU A 174 -26.63 9.42 11.08
C LEU A 174 -25.30 8.97 10.46
N GLY A 175 -24.85 9.66 9.39
CA GLY A 175 -23.56 9.42 8.76
C GLY A 175 -22.38 9.65 9.71
N TYR A 176 -22.37 10.74 10.47
CA TYR A 176 -21.34 10.99 11.50
C TYR A 176 -21.36 9.94 12.61
N ALA A 177 -22.55 9.53 13.07
CA ALA A 177 -22.67 8.49 14.07
C ALA A 177 -22.17 7.13 13.56
N ALA A 178 -22.43 6.81 12.29
CA ALA A 178 -21.96 5.59 11.64
C ALA A 178 -20.43 5.59 11.46
N GLN A 179 -19.86 6.73 11.05
CA GLN A 179 -18.42 6.91 10.92
C GLN A 179 -17.70 6.61 12.23
N ALA A 180 -18.08 7.26 13.32
CA ALA A 180 -17.45 7.09 14.63
C ALA A 180 -17.49 5.63 15.13
N LYS A 181 -18.51 4.85 14.72
CA LYS A 181 -18.60 3.41 15.05
C LYS A 181 -17.75 2.55 14.12
N ALA A 182 -17.69 2.88 12.82
CA ALA A 182 -16.84 2.21 11.86
C ALA A 182 -15.35 2.34 12.23
N ASP A 183 -14.92 3.54 12.63
CA ASP A 183 -13.53 3.78 13.07
C ASP A 183 -13.15 2.91 14.28
N ARG A 184 -14.06 2.79 15.27
CA ARG A 184 -13.85 1.90 16.43
C ARG A 184 -13.84 0.42 16.04
N GLN A 185 -14.68 0.02 15.10
CA GLN A 185 -14.70 -1.35 14.59
C GLN A 185 -13.37 -1.68 13.89
N TYR A 186 -12.88 -0.77 13.05
CA TYR A 186 -11.60 -0.92 12.35
C TYR A 186 -10.42 -1.05 13.33
N ALA A 187 -10.35 -0.18 14.33
CA ALA A 187 -9.34 -0.29 15.39
C ALA A 187 -9.42 -1.64 16.13
N SER A 188 -10.63 -2.12 16.45
CA SER A 188 -10.81 -3.44 17.08
C SER A 188 -10.39 -4.59 16.16
N PHE A 189 -10.59 -4.45 14.85
CA PHE A 189 -10.12 -5.42 13.85
C PHE A 189 -8.60 -5.47 13.79
N GLN A 190 -7.93 -4.32 13.76
CA GLN A 190 -6.46 -4.26 13.75
C GLN A 190 -5.85 -4.93 14.99
N ILE A 191 -6.43 -4.69 16.18
CA ILE A 191 -5.99 -5.34 17.42
C ILE A 191 -6.15 -6.86 17.32
N LEU A 192 -7.29 -7.34 16.79
CA LEU A 192 -7.52 -8.77 16.60
C LEU A 192 -6.55 -9.38 15.59
N ALA A 193 -6.34 -8.73 14.45
CA ALA A 193 -5.45 -9.20 13.39
C ALA A 193 -3.99 -9.28 13.89
N ASN A 194 -3.50 -8.25 14.56
CA ASN A 194 -2.15 -8.24 15.14
C ASN A 194 -2.00 -9.35 16.18
N HIS A 195 -2.96 -9.48 17.09
CA HIS A 195 -2.94 -10.52 18.13
C HIS A 195 -2.96 -11.94 17.52
N PHE A 196 -3.69 -12.13 16.42
CA PHE A 196 -3.74 -13.40 15.70
C PHE A 196 -2.40 -13.71 15.01
N ILE A 197 -1.82 -12.73 14.32
CA ILE A 197 -0.51 -12.87 13.66
C ILE A 197 0.59 -13.18 14.69
N ASP A 198 0.61 -12.48 15.82
CA ASP A 198 1.57 -12.72 16.90
C ASP A 198 1.41 -14.12 17.50
N SER A 199 0.15 -14.59 17.59
CA SER A 199 -0.14 -15.96 18.05
C SER A 199 0.40 -17.02 17.10
N LEU A 200 0.28 -16.79 15.78
CA LEU A 200 0.82 -17.70 14.76
C LEU A 200 2.35 -17.72 14.78
N ARG A 201 2.98 -16.55 14.89
CA ARG A 201 4.45 -16.44 14.97
C ARG A 201 5.01 -17.08 16.26
N GLY A 202 4.27 -16.95 17.36
CA GLY A 202 4.64 -17.52 18.65
C GLY A 202 4.14 -18.94 18.91
N MET A 203 3.58 -19.64 17.90
CA MET A 203 2.88 -20.93 18.08
C MET A 203 3.78 -21.98 18.73
N ASP A 204 5.02 -22.10 18.29
CA ASP A 204 5.98 -23.07 18.83
C ASP A 204 6.29 -22.77 20.31
N THR A 205 6.50 -21.50 20.63
CA THR A 205 6.71 -21.03 22.02
C THR A 205 5.49 -21.36 22.89
N LEU A 206 4.29 -21.07 22.41
CA LEU A 206 3.04 -21.35 23.14
C LEU A 206 2.85 -22.83 23.39
N LYS A 207 3.24 -23.68 22.43
CA LYS A 207 3.20 -25.16 22.58
C LYS A 207 4.24 -25.66 23.57
N MET A 208 5.51 -25.20 23.43
CA MET A 208 6.61 -25.62 24.29
C MET A 208 6.36 -25.30 25.75
N PHE A 209 5.79 -24.12 26.05
CA PHE A 209 5.43 -23.71 27.41
C PHE A 209 4.07 -24.22 27.89
N GLY A 210 3.31 -24.97 27.08
CA GLY A 210 2.01 -25.53 27.44
C GLY A 210 0.90 -24.50 27.70
N ILE A 211 1.08 -23.25 27.25
CA ILE A 211 0.17 -22.11 27.52
C ILE A 211 -0.83 -21.86 26.39
N SER A 212 -0.89 -22.69 25.34
CA SER A 212 -1.76 -22.52 24.16
C SER A 212 -3.25 -22.35 24.54
N LYS A 213 -3.77 -23.13 25.51
CA LYS A 213 -5.17 -22.99 25.98
C LYS A 213 -5.44 -21.65 26.66
N ARG A 214 -4.47 -21.14 27.44
CA ARG A 214 -4.59 -19.84 28.11
C ARG A 214 -4.56 -18.70 27.10
N TYR A 215 -3.68 -18.81 26.12
CA TYR A 215 -3.54 -17.81 25.05
C TYR A 215 -4.75 -17.82 24.12
N GLY A 216 -5.34 -18.99 23.80
CA GLY A 216 -6.60 -19.11 23.06
C GLY A 216 -7.76 -18.36 23.71
N LYS A 217 -7.83 -18.33 25.06
CA LYS A 217 -8.81 -17.50 25.78
C LYS A 217 -8.60 -15.99 25.57
N SER A 218 -7.34 -15.56 25.43
CA SER A 218 -7.02 -14.15 25.14
C SER A 218 -7.47 -13.76 23.73
N ILE A 219 -7.20 -14.61 22.73
CA ILE A 219 -7.70 -14.42 21.35
C ILE A 219 -9.22 -14.36 21.32
N TYR A 220 -9.90 -15.28 22.03
CA TYR A 220 -11.36 -15.29 22.14
C TYR A 220 -11.89 -13.97 22.72
N LYS A 221 -11.24 -13.41 23.76
CA LYS A 221 -11.64 -12.12 24.36
C LYS A 221 -11.52 -10.97 23.37
N THR A 222 -10.44 -10.94 22.59
CA THR A 222 -10.23 -9.91 21.55
C THR A 222 -11.25 -10.07 20.41
N SER A 223 -11.50 -11.31 19.98
CA SER A 223 -12.53 -11.63 18.98
C SER A 223 -13.93 -11.21 19.45
N GLU A 224 -14.25 -11.42 20.73
CA GLU A 224 -15.52 -11.00 21.30
C GLU A 224 -15.67 -9.48 21.39
N ALA A 225 -14.58 -8.76 21.65
CA ALA A 225 -14.56 -7.30 21.59
C ALA A 225 -14.83 -6.79 20.16
N PHE A 226 -14.17 -7.39 19.14
CA PHE A 226 -14.43 -7.11 17.75
C PHE A 226 -15.89 -7.43 17.35
N ARG A 227 -16.41 -8.59 17.73
CA ARG A 227 -17.82 -8.96 17.49
C ARG A 227 -18.79 -7.91 18.05
N LYS A 228 -18.57 -7.44 19.28
CA LYS A 228 -19.40 -6.40 19.91
C LYS A 228 -19.32 -5.08 19.15
N SER A 229 -18.13 -4.70 18.73
CA SER A 229 -17.92 -3.49 17.92
C SER A 229 -18.64 -3.59 16.59
N THR A 230 -18.50 -4.73 15.88
CA THR A 230 -19.18 -5.00 14.59
C THR A 230 -20.70 -4.92 14.73
N ILE A 231 -21.29 -5.58 15.75
CA ILE A 231 -22.73 -5.50 15.99
C ILE A 231 -23.17 -4.07 16.30
N SER A 232 -22.35 -3.29 17.04
CA SER A 232 -22.68 -1.89 17.33
C SER A 232 -22.69 -1.03 16.06
N THR A 233 -21.76 -1.28 15.12
CA THR A 233 -21.71 -0.61 13.82
C THR A 233 -22.89 -1.01 12.95
N LEU A 234 -23.20 -2.31 12.86
CA LEU A 234 -24.35 -2.82 12.10
C LEU A 234 -25.67 -2.26 12.60
N LYS A 235 -25.87 -2.15 13.93
CA LYS A 235 -27.08 -1.53 14.50
C LYS A 235 -27.30 -0.11 14.00
N ILE A 236 -26.24 0.71 13.94
CA ILE A 236 -26.35 2.09 13.45
C ILE A 236 -26.57 2.11 11.94
N ALA A 237 -25.88 1.25 11.18
CA ALA A 237 -26.07 1.15 9.73
C ALA A 237 -27.53 0.77 9.40
N ILE A 238 -28.09 -0.26 10.07
CA ILE A 238 -29.48 -0.67 9.87
C ILE A 238 -30.45 0.44 10.30
N LEU A 239 -30.19 1.09 11.45
CA LEU A 239 -31.03 2.20 11.91
C LEU A 239 -31.00 3.37 10.93
N SER A 240 -29.82 3.68 10.34
CA SER A 240 -29.69 4.73 9.34
C SER A 240 -30.50 4.43 8.09
N SER A 241 -30.37 3.21 7.54
CA SER A 241 -31.15 2.80 6.38
C SER A 241 -32.66 2.79 6.65
N PHE A 242 -33.06 2.24 7.80
CA PHE A 242 -34.45 2.24 8.22
C PHE A 242 -35.01 3.66 8.35
N ALA A 243 -34.29 4.57 9.00
CA ALA A 243 -34.75 5.95 9.19
C ALA A 243 -34.94 6.67 7.84
N LEU A 244 -33.99 6.51 6.92
CA LEU A 244 -34.10 7.10 5.58
C LEU A 244 -35.25 6.52 4.77
N ASP A 245 -35.43 5.20 4.78
CA ASP A 245 -36.55 4.53 4.12
C ASP A 245 -37.89 4.95 4.73
N PHE A 246 -37.96 5.05 6.05
CA PHE A 246 -39.16 5.48 6.77
C PHE A 246 -39.53 6.93 6.40
N PHE A 247 -38.59 7.87 6.48
CA PHE A 247 -38.88 9.27 6.13
C PHE A 247 -39.23 9.44 4.65
N THR A 248 -38.55 8.73 3.76
CA THR A 248 -38.86 8.75 2.33
C THR A 248 -40.27 8.21 2.08
N THR A 249 -40.60 7.06 2.62
CA THR A 249 -41.94 6.43 2.45
C THR A 249 -43.03 7.27 3.08
N LEU A 250 -42.80 7.82 4.28
CA LEU A 250 -43.73 8.73 4.93
C LEU A 250 -43.98 9.98 4.10
N SER A 251 -42.93 10.52 3.49
CA SER A 251 -43.05 11.70 2.60
C SER A 251 -43.91 11.43 1.39
N VAL A 252 -43.71 10.28 0.74
CA VAL A 252 -44.54 9.83 -0.38
C VAL A 252 -46.00 9.62 0.08
N ALA A 253 -46.21 9.03 1.26
CA ALA A 253 -47.56 8.82 1.82
C ALA A 253 -48.28 10.15 2.10
N ILE A 254 -47.57 11.16 2.66
CA ILE A 254 -48.13 12.51 2.89
C ILE A 254 -48.58 13.13 1.56
N VAL A 255 -47.75 13.07 0.52
CA VAL A 255 -48.10 13.58 -0.82
C VAL A 255 -49.29 12.81 -1.38
N ALA A 256 -49.31 11.48 -1.25
CA ALA A 256 -50.39 10.63 -1.74
C ALA A 256 -51.75 10.97 -1.06
N VAL A 257 -51.76 11.11 0.29
CA VAL A 257 -52.96 11.47 1.03
C VAL A 257 -53.47 12.86 0.64
N MET A 258 -52.58 13.84 0.55
CA MET A 258 -52.95 15.20 0.16
C MET A 258 -53.51 15.27 -1.26
N LEU A 259 -52.86 14.57 -2.20
CA LEU A 259 -53.35 14.51 -3.59
C LEU A 259 -54.67 13.77 -3.67
N GLY A 260 -54.83 12.66 -2.95
CA GLY A 260 -56.07 11.89 -2.89
C GLY A 260 -57.26 12.69 -2.35
N LEU A 261 -57.07 13.40 -1.22
CA LEU A 261 -58.11 14.26 -0.65
C LEU A 261 -58.51 15.40 -1.62
N ARG A 262 -57.55 16.00 -2.31
CA ARG A 262 -57.81 17.08 -3.29
C ARG A 262 -58.46 16.56 -4.58
N LEU A 263 -58.14 15.35 -4.97
CA LEU A 263 -58.77 14.66 -6.10
C LEU A 263 -60.23 14.35 -5.77
N LEU A 264 -60.52 13.81 -4.60
CA LEU A 264 -61.90 13.53 -4.13
C LEU A 264 -62.75 14.82 -4.03
N ASN A 265 -62.12 15.93 -3.64
CA ASN A 265 -62.79 17.23 -3.58
C ASN A 265 -62.85 17.97 -4.94
N GLY A 266 -62.44 17.35 -6.04
CA GLY A 266 -62.46 17.95 -7.39
C GLY A 266 -61.52 19.13 -7.61
N VAL A 267 -60.54 19.33 -6.70
CA VAL A 267 -59.58 20.46 -6.76
C VAL A 267 -58.43 20.17 -7.73
N VAL A 268 -58.11 18.90 -7.97
CA VAL A 268 -57.01 18.43 -8.87
C VAL A 268 -57.55 17.36 -9.79
N PHE A 269 -57.14 17.36 -11.04
CA PHE A 269 -57.49 16.29 -12.00
C PHE A 269 -56.63 15.04 -11.76
N LEU A 270 -57.12 13.89 -12.24
CA LEU A 270 -56.47 12.58 -12.07
C LEU A 270 -55.07 12.55 -12.68
N PHE A 271 -54.89 13.09 -13.87
CA PHE A 271 -53.60 13.08 -14.58
C PHE A 271 -52.47 13.75 -13.80
N PRO A 272 -52.54 15.03 -13.35
CA PRO A 272 -51.49 15.65 -12.57
C PRO A 272 -51.30 14.94 -11.21
N ALA A 273 -52.37 14.51 -10.55
CA ALA A 273 -52.27 13.82 -9.27
C ALA A 273 -51.48 12.50 -9.39
N LEU A 274 -51.82 11.70 -10.42
CA LEU A 274 -51.15 10.41 -10.66
C LEU A 274 -49.71 10.59 -11.11
N THR A 275 -49.43 11.57 -11.98
CA THR A 275 -48.06 11.86 -12.44
C THR A 275 -47.14 12.25 -11.26
N VAL A 276 -47.60 13.14 -10.38
CA VAL A 276 -46.84 13.54 -9.18
C VAL A 276 -46.64 12.36 -8.24
N LEU A 277 -47.64 11.51 -8.06
CA LEU A 277 -47.53 10.33 -7.19
C LEU A 277 -46.49 9.32 -7.71
N ILE A 278 -46.42 9.14 -9.03
CA ILE A 278 -45.40 8.27 -9.67
C ILE A 278 -43.98 8.88 -9.55
N LEU A 279 -43.87 10.21 -9.66
CA LEU A 279 -42.59 10.92 -9.59
C LEU A 279 -42.05 11.09 -8.16
N ALA A 280 -42.89 11.10 -7.13
CA ALA A 280 -42.48 11.33 -5.76
C ALA A 280 -41.44 10.31 -5.24
N PRO A 281 -41.56 9.00 -5.46
CA PRO A 281 -40.51 8.03 -5.15
C PRO A 281 -39.21 8.28 -5.90
N GLU A 282 -39.27 8.58 -7.20
CA GLU A 282 -38.11 8.84 -8.06
C GLU A 282 -37.35 10.13 -7.64
N TYR A 283 -38.05 11.10 -7.06
CA TYR A 283 -37.45 12.32 -6.50
C TYR A 283 -36.53 12.03 -5.30
N PHE A 284 -36.89 11.06 -4.44
CA PHE A 284 -36.10 10.71 -3.27
C PHE A 284 -35.07 9.60 -3.52
N LEU A 285 -35.20 8.85 -4.62
CA LEU A 285 -34.32 7.72 -4.93
C LEU A 285 -32.83 8.05 -4.92
N PRO A 286 -32.36 9.19 -5.50
CA PRO A 286 -30.95 9.54 -5.49
C PRO A 286 -30.35 9.74 -4.07
N ILE A 287 -31.12 10.24 -3.09
CA ILE A 287 -30.66 10.37 -1.70
C ILE A 287 -30.52 8.99 -1.06
N ARG A 288 -31.53 8.14 -1.24
CA ARG A 288 -31.55 6.79 -0.72
C ARG A 288 -30.36 5.98 -1.24
N ASP A 289 -30.11 6.02 -2.56
CA ASP A 289 -29.02 5.35 -3.21
C ASP A 289 -27.64 5.84 -2.76
N PHE A 290 -27.50 7.16 -2.56
CA PHE A 290 -26.28 7.74 -2.04
C PHE A 290 -25.96 7.25 -0.62
N SER A 291 -26.98 7.15 0.23
CA SER A 291 -26.81 6.69 1.61
C SER A 291 -26.50 5.20 1.72
N ALA A 292 -27.08 4.36 0.85
CA ALA A 292 -26.84 2.92 0.85
C ALA A 292 -25.37 2.59 0.56
N ASP A 293 -24.74 3.33 -0.34
CA ASP A 293 -23.35 3.09 -0.77
C ASP A 293 -22.32 3.91 0.02
N TYR A 294 -22.75 4.66 1.03
CA TYR A 294 -21.88 5.55 1.79
C TYR A 294 -20.65 4.83 2.39
N HIS A 295 -20.85 3.63 2.95
CA HIS A 295 -19.76 2.86 3.54
C HIS A 295 -18.72 2.42 2.51
N ALA A 296 -19.17 1.96 1.34
CA ALA A 296 -18.25 1.58 0.27
C ALA A 296 -17.44 2.78 -0.27
N THR A 297 -18.06 3.96 -0.32
CA THR A 297 -17.36 5.20 -0.70
C THR A 297 -16.36 5.66 0.36
N LEU A 298 -16.61 5.35 1.64
CA LEU A 298 -15.72 5.71 2.74
C LEU A 298 -14.43 4.89 2.72
N ASP A 299 -14.53 3.58 2.54
CA ASP A 299 -13.36 2.69 2.46
C ASP A 299 -12.44 3.10 1.32
N GLY A 300 -13.00 3.37 0.14
CA GLY A 300 -12.24 3.86 -1.00
C GLY A 300 -11.64 5.26 -0.81
N LYS A 301 -12.33 6.15 -0.10
CA LYS A 301 -11.78 7.45 0.28
C LYS A 301 -10.58 7.32 1.22
N ASN A 302 -10.67 6.44 2.22
CA ASN A 302 -9.58 6.16 3.15
C ASN A 302 -8.39 5.54 2.44
N ALA A 303 -8.64 4.58 1.54
CA ALA A 303 -7.60 3.98 0.70
C ALA A 303 -6.90 5.02 -0.19
N MET A 304 -7.67 5.93 -0.82
CA MET A 304 -7.11 7.02 -1.63
C MET A 304 -6.23 7.96 -0.78
N ALA A 305 -6.65 8.29 0.43
CA ALA A 305 -5.86 9.14 1.35
C ALA A 305 -4.56 8.44 1.77
N ALA A 306 -4.60 7.15 2.10
CA ALA A 306 -3.43 6.36 2.47
C ALA A 306 -2.44 6.20 1.29
N ILE A 307 -2.93 5.92 0.08
CA ILE A 307 -2.10 5.85 -1.13
C ILE A 307 -1.45 7.20 -1.41
N ARG A 308 -2.20 8.29 -1.25
CA ARG A 308 -1.69 9.64 -1.47
C ARG A 308 -0.60 10.01 -0.48
N GLU A 309 -0.74 9.64 0.79
CA GLU A 309 0.32 9.80 1.80
C GLU A 309 1.63 9.15 1.34
N VAL A 310 1.55 7.92 0.78
CA VAL A 310 2.72 7.22 0.22
C VAL A 310 3.27 7.97 -1.00
N LEU A 311 2.43 8.46 -1.90
CA LEU A 311 2.86 9.20 -3.09
C LEU A 311 3.50 10.55 -2.75
N GLU A 312 3.06 11.20 -1.66
CA GLU A 312 3.58 12.46 -1.16
C GLU A 312 4.84 12.30 -0.28
N THR A 313 5.24 11.05 0.07
CA THR A 313 6.49 10.81 0.80
C THR A 313 7.65 11.43 0.01
N PRO A 314 8.51 12.23 0.66
CA PRO A 314 9.65 12.83 0.00
C PRO A 314 10.51 11.75 -0.67
N GLU A 315 10.80 11.91 -1.94
CA GLU A 315 11.83 11.10 -2.59
C GLU A 315 13.18 11.62 -2.17
N THR A 316 14.13 10.72 -2.09
CA THR A 316 15.54 11.05 -2.02
C THR A 316 15.92 11.66 -3.37
N VAL A 317 15.52 12.91 -3.60
CA VAL A 317 15.82 13.61 -4.85
C VAL A 317 17.32 13.86 -4.85
N THR A 318 18.03 13.04 -5.60
CA THR A 318 19.39 13.32 -5.96
C THR A 318 19.35 13.82 -7.39
N GLU A 319 19.92 14.98 -7.63
CA GLU A 319 20.28 15.35 -8.99
C GLU A 319 21.16 14.22 -9.53
N PRO A 320 20.81 13.59 -10.66
CA PRO A 320 21.61 12.50 -11.20
C PRO A 320 23.00 13.05 -11.54
N ILE A 321 24.01 12.54 -10.86
CA ILE A 321 25.40 12.85 -11.12
C ILE A 321 25.99 11.63 -11.78
N GLU A 322 26.70 11.84 -12.90
CA GLU A 322 27.50 10.78 -13.52
C GLU A 322 28.60 10.34 -12.55
N VAL A 323 28.48 9.12 -12.06
CA VAL A 323 29.48 8.51 -11.19
C VAL A 323 30.41 7.65 -12.07
N PRO A 324 31.70 8.00 -12.18
CA PRO A 324 32.63 7.19 -12.94
C PRO A 324 32.78 5.79 -12.34
N LEU A 325 33.21 4.83 -13.14
CA LEU A 325 33.52 3.50 -12.68
C LEU A 325 34.60 3.54 -11.60
N TRP A 326 34.40 2.81 -10.51
CA TRP A 326 35.32 2.74 -9.40
C TRP A 326 36.64 2.08 -9.83
N ASP A 327 37.75 2.74 -9.57
CA ASP A 327 39.10 2.29 -9.88
C ASP A 327 40.08 2.52 -8.72
N GLU A 328 41.37 2.25 -8.94
CA GLU A 328 42.42 2.36 -7.94
C GLU A 328 42.67 3.83 -7.48
N SER A 329 42.31 4.81 -8.31
CA SER A 329 42.47 6.24 -8.01
C SER A 329 41.25 6.84 -7.30
N SER A 330 40.13 6.13 -7.31
CA SER A 330 38.85 6.60 -6.79
C SER A 330 38.89 6.77 -5.27
N THR A 331 38.16 7.77 -4.77
CA THR A 331 38.06 8.08 -3.34
C THR A 331 36.59 8.21 -2.90
N LEU A 332 36.29 7.69 -1.71
CA LEU A 332 34.98 7.81 -1.06
C LEU A 332 35.21 8.37 0.35
N GLY A 333 34.48 9.40 0.73
CA GLY A 333 34.56 10.02 2.05
C GLY A 333 33.20 10.23 2.69
N LEU A 334 33.17 10.16 4.02
CA LEU A 334 32.09 10.66 4.85
C LEU A 334 32.63 11.79 5.71
N GLU A 335 31.93 12.93 5.75
CA GLU A 335 32.30 14.10 6.53
C GLU A 335 31.19 14.44 7.52
N GLN A 336 31.45 14.20 8.82
CA GLN A 336 30.54 14.49 9.94
C GLN A 336 29.12 13.96 9.73
N VAL A 337 29.01 12.79 9.10
CA VAL A 337 27.71 12.17 8.79
C VAL A 337 27.02 11.72 10.07
N SER A 338 25.76 12.16 10.24
CA SER A 338 24.91 11.74 11.35
C SER A 338 23.53 11.29 10.85
N LEU A 339 22.95 10.32 11.59
CA LEU A 339 21.61 9.80 11.32
C LEU A 339 20.94 9.38 12.63
N ASP A 340 19.66 9.67 12.76
CA ASP A 340 18.82 9.19 13.87
C ASP A 340 17.52 8.53 13.34
N TYR A 341 16.99 7.59 14.13
CA TYR A 341 15.68 6.99 13.98
C TYR A 341 14.78 7.48 15.12
N ASP A 342 13.75 8.26 14.81
CA ASP A 342 12.77 8.77 15.79
C ASP A 342 13.40 9.43 17.04
N GLY A 343 14.49 10.17 16.82
CA GLY A 343 15.22 10.87 17.90
C GLY A 343 16.26 10.01 18.63
N GLN A 344 16.40 8.72 18.29
CA GLN A 344 17.52 7.89 18.76
C GLN A 344 18.67 7.97 17.77
N LYS A 345 19.82 8.45 18.22
CA LYS A 345 21.03 8.55 17.41
C LYS A 345 21.52 7.16 17.03
N ALA A 346 21.58 6.90 15.73
CA ALA A 346 22.13 5.67 15.17
C ALA A 346 23.58 5.86 14.72
N LEU A 347 23.90 7.03 14.16
CA LEU A 347 25.26 7.46 13.83
C LEU A 347 25.44 8.92 14.23
N GLU A 348 26.63 9.27 14.77
CA GLU A 348 26.96 10.62 15.20
C GLU A 348 28.34 11.02 14.71
N SER A 349 28.40 12.03 13.83
CA SER A 349 29.61 12.65 13.30
C SER A 349 30.64 11.64 12.74
N ILE A 350 30.17 10.72 11.90
CA ILE A 350 31.02 9.72 11.24
C ILE A 350 31.90 10.43 10.21
N GLN A 351 33.21 10.20 10.31
CA GLN A 351 34.18 10.76 9.38
C GLN A 351 35.27 9.73 9.05
N PHE A 352 35.39 9.37 7.79
CA PHE A 352 36.52 8.55 7.28
C PHE A 352 36.62 8.69 5.76
N THR A 353 37.74 8.22 5.20
CA THR A 353 37.98 8.18 3.75
C THR A 353 38.46 6.80 3.35
N ALA A 354 37.91 6.27 2.25
CA ALA A 354 38.33 5.03 1.58
C ALA A 354 38.94 5.37 0.22
N LYS A 355 39.96 4.60 -0.22
CA LYS A 355 40.65 4.83 -1.50
C LYS A 355 40.83 3.54 -2.26
N GLY A 356 40.63 3.59 -3.59
CA GLY A 356 40.91 2.49 -4.51
C GLY A 356 40.27 1.17 -4.05
N TYR A 357 41.05 0.13 -4.03
CA TYR A 357 40.62 -1.23 -3.72
C TYR A 357 40.89 -1.64 -2.26
N GLN A 358 40.73 -0.70 -1.33
CA GLN A 358 40.90 -0.97 0.10
C GLN A 358 39.84 -1.93 0.65
N LYS A 359 40.25 -2.79 1.57
CA LYS A 359 39.38 -3.65 2.38
C LYS A 359 39.20 -3.02 3.77
N ILE A 360 38.00 -2.51 4.05
CA ILE A 360 37.67 -1.79 5.27
C ILE A 360 36.78 -2.66 6.15
N GLY A 361 37.32 -3.10 7.29
CA GLY A 361 36.56 -3.81 8.32
C GLY A 361 35.80 -2.82 9.22
N VAL A 362 34.53 -3.10 9.50
CA VAL A 362 33.71 -2.32 10.45
C VAL A 362 33.31 -3.24 11.59
N ILE A 363 33.85 -2.98 12.79
CA ILE A 363 33.62 -3.82 13.95
C ILE A 363 32.98 -3.04 15.10
N GLY A 364 32.19 -3.70 15.93
CA GLY A 364 31.50 -3.12 17.09
C GLY A 364 30.43 -4.06 17.63
N MET A 365 29.97 -3.79 18.84
CA MET A 365 28.90 -4.57 19.47
C MET A 365 27.57 -4.45 18.69
N SER A 366 26.63 -5.34 18.98
CA SER A 366 25.27 -5.23 18.41
C SER A 366 24.65 -3.87 18.77
N GLY A 367 24.02 -3.20 17.81
CA GLY A 367 23.46 -1.86 18.00
C GLY A 367 24.47 -0.70 17.91
N SER A 368 25.75 -0.94 17.59
CA SER A 368 26.75 0.13 17.44
C SER A 368 26.59 1.02 16.19
N GLY A 369 25.70 0.66 15.25
CA GLY A 369 25.45 1.42 14.02
C GLY A 369 26.07 0.84 12.76
N LYS A 370 26.65 -0.38 12.78
CA LYS A 370 27.28 -1.04 11.61
C LYS A 370 26.36 -1.13 10.40
N SER A 371 25.19 -1.76 10.55
CA SER A 371 24.22 -1.90 9.46
C SER A 371 23.69 -0.55 8.95
N THR A 372 23.55 0.44 9.84
CA THR A 372 23.18 1.80 9.45
C THR A 372 24.24 2.43 8.56
N LEU A 373 25.53 2.26 8.91
CA LEU A 373 26.65 2.73 8.09
C LEU A 373 26.68 2.01 6.73
N MET A 374 26.49 0.67 6.71
CA MET A 374 26.41 -0.09 5.45
C MET A 374 25.26 0.38 4.56
N ASN A 375 24.11 0.68 5.14
CA ASN A 375 22.95 1.19 4.40
C ASN A 375 23.18 2.61 3.84
N ILE A 376 23.92 3.47 4.54
CA ILE A 376 24.31 4.79 3.99
C ILE A 376 25.27 4.60 2.82
N LEU A 377 26.32 3.78 2.96
CA LEU A 377 27.29 3.50 1.89
C LEU A 377 26.64 2.87 0.66
N SER A 378 25.59 2.08 0.85
CA SER A 378 24.81 1.46 -0.22
C SER A 378 23.77 2.39 -0.85
N GLY A 379 23.58 3.61 -0.31
CA GLY A 379 22.58 4.54 -0.80
C GLY A 379 21.12 4.19 -0.42
N PHE A 380 20.92 3.30 0.55
CA PHE A 380 19.58 2.94 1.05
C PHE A 380 19.07 3.92 2.11
N LEU A 381 19.97 4.63 2.77
CA LEU A 381 19.64 5.64 3.78
C LEU A 381 20.35 6.95 3.46
N MET A 382 19.64 8.06 3.71
CA MET A 382 20.23 9.40 3.61
C MET A 382 20.81 9.84 4.96
N PRO A 383 21.98 10.46 4.97
CA PRO A 383 22.45 11.21 6.14
C PRO A 383 21.44 12.30 6.52
N LYS A 384 21.24 12.51 7.82
CA LYS A 384 20.44 13.64 8.31
C LYS A 384 21.25 14.94 8.35
N SER A 385 22.55 14.81 8.57
CA SER A 385 23.52 15.91 8.51
C SER A 385 24.89 15.37 8.11
N GLY A 386 25.78 16.27 7.69
CA GLY A 386 27.07 15.95 7.12
C GLY A 386 27.01 15.83 5.59
N SER A 387 28.11 15.45 4.97
CA SER A 387 28.23 15.27 3.53
C SER A 387 28.91 13.94 3.20
N VAL A 388 28.54 13.37 2.05
CA VAL A 388 29.25 12.25 1.47
C VAL A 388 30.07 12.77 0.29
N MET A 389 31.25 12.23 0.09
CA MET A 389 32.20 12.64 -0.94
C MET A 389 32.50 11.46 -1.86
N LEU A 390 32.54 11.71 -3.15
CA LEU A 390 32.96 10.71 -4.14
C LEU A 390 33.90 11.40 -5.13
N ASN A 391 35.17 10.94 -5.23
CA ASN A 391 36.21 11.57 -6.04
C ASN A 391 36.27 13.09 -5.81
N ASP A 392 36.33 13.51 -4.54
CA ASP A 392 36.34 14.90 -4.07
C ASP A 392 35.10 15.75 -4.48
N GLN A 393 34.07 15.11 -5.03
CA GLN A 393 32.79 15.77 -5.29
C GLN A 393 31.81 15.52 -4.15
N PRO A 394 31.24 16.58 -3.54
CA PRO A 394 30.25 16.42 -2.50
C PRO A 394 28.91 15.96 -3.09
N LEU A 395 28.33 14.94 -2.47
CA LEU A 395 27.02 14.39 -2.78
C LEU A 395 26.08 14.55 -1.57
N ALA A 396 24.79 14.68 -1.84
CA ALA A 396 23.80 14.64 -0.79
C ALA A 396 23.71 13.22 -0.15
N ASN A 397 23.87 12.18 -0.98
CA ASN A 397 23.86 10.77 -0.58
C ASN A 397 24.37 9.87 -1.71
N PHE A 398 24.55 8.58 -1.40
CA PHE A 398 24.96 7.55 -2.37
C PHE A 398 23.78 6.91 -3.14
N ALA A 399 22.56 7.43 -3.05
CA ALA A 399 21.42 6.92 -3.84
C ALA A 399 21.51 7.38 -5.31
N GLN A 400 22.66 7.17 -5.94
CA GLN A 400 22.93 7.43 -7.35
C GLN A 400 22.83 6.13 -8.14
N GLU A 401 22.14 6.16 -9.27
CA GLU A 401 21.93 4.95 -10.08
C GLU A 401 23.27 4.33 -10.54
N ASP A 402 24.22 5.17 -10.97
CA ASP A 402 25.54 4.71 -11.42
C ASP A 402 26.42 4.19 -10.28
N TRP A 403 26.25 4.69 -9.05
CA TRP A 403 26.87 4.10 -7.86
C TRP A 403 26.29 2.74 -7.54
N GLN A 404 24.95 2.64 -7.52
CA GLN A 404 24.26 1.38 -7.21
C GLN A 404 24.54 0.27 -8.24
N LYS A 405 24.73 0.61 -9.51
CA LYS A 405 25.14 -0.34 -10.56
C LYS A 405 26.52 -0.96 -10.32
N GLN A 406 27.40 -0.26 -9.61
CA GLN A 406 28.75 -0.72 -9.30
C GLN A 406 28.85 -1.42 -7.94
N LEU A 407 27.80 -1.38 -7.15
CA LEU A 407 27.77 -1.88 -5.79
C LEU A 407 27.05 -3.24 -5.72
N LEU A 408 27.62 -4.16 -4.94
CA LEU A 408 27.01 -5.41 -4.55
C LEU A 408 26.87 -5.45 -3.04
N TYR A 409 25.64 -5.57 -2.57
CA TYR A 409 25.30 -5.60 -1.15
C TYR A 409 24.87 -7.00 -0.70
N ILE A 410 25.55 -7.54 0.29
CA ILE A 410 25.19 -8.80 0.95
C ILE A 410 24.66 -8.50 2.35
N PRO A 411 23.36 -8.58 2.58
CA PRO A 411 22.73 -8.28 3.87
C PRO A 411 22.91 -9.43 4.88
N GLN A 412 22.72 -9.12 6.16
CA GLN A 412 22.71 -10.08 7.25
C GLN A 412 21.64 -11.18 7.06
N ASN A 413 20.48 -10.83 6.53
CA ASN A 413 19.39 -11.76 6.23
C ASN A 413 19.06 -11.69 4.72
N PRO A 414 19.71 -12.50 3.87
CA PRO A 414 19.50 -12.47 2.44
C PRO A 414 18.13 -13.01 2.05
N TYR A 415 17.52 -12.34 1.09
CA TYR A 415 16.23 -12.77 0.55
C TYR A 415 16.41 -13.82 -0.55
N ILE A 416 15.64 -14.90 -0.44
CA ILE A 416 15.55 -15.96 -1.45
C ILE A 416 14.24 -15.79 -2.19
N PHE A 417 14.34 -15.54 -3.49
CA PHE A 417 13.18 -15.34 -4.36
C PHE A 417 12.48 -16.66 -4.65
N GLN A 418 11.18 -16.57 -4.95
CA GLN A 418 10.39 -17.71 -5.41
C GLN A 418 10.73 -18.04 -6.86
N LEU A 419 11.90 -18.60 -7.05
CA LEU A 419 12.56 -18.95 -8.31
C LEU A 419 13.30 -20.28 -8.12
N SER A 420 13.87 -20.87 -9.19
CA SER A 420 14.77 -22.00 -9.05
C SER A 420 16.04 -21.64 -8.28
N LEU A 421 16.76 -22.65 -7.78
CA LEU A 421 18.07 -22.39 -7.15
C LEU A 421 19.02 -21.74 -8.14
N ARG A 422 19.06 -22.17 -9.41
CA ARG A 422 19.85 -21.55 -10.47
C ARG A 422 19.54 -20.06 -10.62
N GLU A 423 18.27 -19.71 -10.80
CA GLU A 423 17.86 -18.32 -10.95
C GLU A 423 18.15 -17.46 -9.71
N ASN A 424 18.11 -18.07 -8.53
CA ASN A 424 18.53 -17.39 -7.30
C ASN A 424 20.04 -17.16 -7.26
N LEU A 425 20.86 -18.10 -7.72
CA LEU A 425 22.32 -17.95 -7.79
C LEU A 425 22.72 -16.90 -8.85
N THR A 426 22.11 -16.97 -10.04
CA THR A 426 22.44 -16.09 -11.19
C THR A 426 21.66 -14.78 -11.19
N PHE A 427 21.06 -14.38 -10.05
CA PHE A 427 20.15 -13.24 -9.96
C PHE A 427 20.75 -11.93 -10.51
N TYR A 428 22.04 -11.70 -10.30
CA TYR A 428 22.75 -10.51 -10.83
C TYR A 428 23.45 -10.77 -12.16
N THR A 429 23.64 -12.03 -12.55
CA THR A 429 24.38 -12.49 -13.72
C THR A 429 23.59 -13.58 -14.45
N PRO A 430 22.45 -13.26 -15.08
CA PRO A 430 21.56 -14.26 -15.69
C PRO A 430 22.24 -15.02 -16.85
N ASP A 431 23.30 -14.47 -17.42
CA ASP A 431 24.06 -15.06 -18.52
C ASP A 431 25.24 -15.95 -18.06
N ALA A 432 25.36 -16.21 -16.74
CA ALA A 432 26.41 -17.07 -16.19
C ALA A 432 26.32 -18.50 -16.75
N THR A 433 27.46 -19.02 -17.16
CA THR A 433 27.57 -20.39 -17.70
C THR A 433 27.38 -21.46 -16.60
N ASP A 434 27.02 -22.67 -17.01
CA ASP A 434 26.88 -23.80 -16.07
C ASP A 434 28.18 -24.07 -15.29
N ALA A 435 29.32 -23.90 -15.93
CA ALA A 435 30.63 -24.08 -15.29
C ALA A 435 30.87 -23.05 -14.18
N GLU A 436 30.55 -21.78 -14.42
CA GLU A 436 30.66 -20.71 -13.43
C GLU A 436 29.71 -20.92 -12.26
N VAL A 437 28.45 -21.33 -12.53
CA VAL A 437 27.47 -21.63 -11.50
C VAL A 437 27.92 -22.80 -10.61
N LEU A 438 28.43 -23.88 -11.19
CA LEU A 438 28.94 -25.03 -10.45
C LEU A 438 30.17 -24.66 -9.61
N GLN A 439 31.09 -23.86 -10.18
CA GLN A 439 32.24 -23.35 -9.44
C GLN A 439 31.80 -22.48 -8.24
N ALA A 440 30.84 -21.57 -8.43
CA ALA A 440 30.31 -20.77 -7.34
C ALA A 440 29.66 -21.63 -6.25
N VAL A 441 28.89 -22.65 -6.64
CA VAL A 441 28.27 -23.64 -5.73
C VAL A 441 29.31 -24.37 -4.89
N GLU A 442 30.43 -24.78 -5.52
CA GLU A 442 31.52 -25.48 -4.84
C GLU A 442 32.23 -24.56 -3.84
N VAL A 443 32.61 -23.35 -4.26
CA VAL A 443 33.33 -22.37 -3.44
C VAL A 443 32.56 -21.98 -2.17
N VAL A 444 31.22 -21.85 -2.26
CA VAL A 444 30.39 -21.53 -1.09
C VAL A 444 29.89 -22.77 -0.32
N GLY A 445 30.34 -23.96 -0.67
CA GLY A 445 29.98 -25.20 0.01
C GLY A 445 28.51 -25.62 -0.14
N LEU A 446 27.87 -25.34 -1.27
CA LEU A 446 26.48 -25.69 -1.57
C LEU A 446 26.34 -27.02 -2.33
N THR A 447 27.43 -27.72 -2.67
CA THR A 447 27.41 -28.97 -3.46
C THR A 447 26.53 -30.06 -2.85
N ALA A 448 26.60 -30.26 -1.52
CA ALA A 448 25.76 -31.19 -0.81
C ALA A 448 24.26 -30.82 -0.90
N LEU A 449 23.92 -29.54 -0.76
CA LEU A 449 22.55 -29.07 -0.92
C LEU A 449 22.02 -29.38 -2.32
N VAL A 450 22.79 -29.07 -3.37
CA VAL A 450 22.39 -29.31 -4.76
C VAL A 450 22.13 -30.79 -5.00
N ALA A 451 22.96 -31.68 -4.44
CA ALA A 451 22.79 -33.14 -4.54
C ALA A 451 21.55 -33.66 -3.80
N GLU A 452 21.13 -33.02 -2.71
CA GLU A 452 19.94 -33.38 -1.94
C GLU A 452 18.62 -32.87 -2.56
N LEU A 453 18.70 -31.90 -3.46
CA LEU A 453 17.50 -31.31 -4.07
C LEU A 453 16.97 -32.24 -5.20
N PRO A 454 15.63 -32.41 -5.31
CA PRO A 454 15.03 -33.37 -6.24
C PRO A 454 15.38 -33.09 -7.71
N ASP A 455 15.46 -31.81 -8.10
CA ASP A 455 15.78 -31.37 -9.46
C ASP A 455 17.11 -30.59 -9.50
N GLY A 456 17.99 -30.81 -8.50
CA GLY A 456 19.28 -30.10 -8.40
C GLY A 456 19.13 -28.58 -8.45
N LEU A 457 19.84 -27.95 -9.38
CA LEU A 457 19.80 -26.48 -9.57
C LEU A 457 18.44 -25.94 -10.04
N GLU A 458 17.62 -26.78 -10.68
CA GLU A 458 16.28 -26.36 -11.18
C GLU A 458 15.17 -26.47 -10.13
N THR A 459 15.51 -26.92 -8.92
CA THR A 459 14.55 -27.01 -7.81
C THR A 459 14.01 -25.63 -7.43
N GLN A 460 12.68 -25.50 -7.38
CA GLN A 460 11.99 -24.27 -6.97
C GLN A 460 12.14 -24.02 -5.47
N LEU A 461 12.49 -22.79 -5.10
CA LEU A 461 12.68 -22.33 -3.73
C LEU A 461 11.63 -21.28 -3.35
N GLY A 462 11.38 -21.09 -2.05
CA GLY A 462 10.46 -20.07 -1.55
C GLY A 462 8.98 -20.43 -1.68
N GLY A 463 8.08 -19.53 -1.27
CA GLY A 463 6.62 -19.62 -1.52
C GLY A 463 5.89 -20.85 -0.96
N GLY A 464 6.40 -21.49 0.10
CA GLY A 464 5.83 -22.75 0.63
C GLY A 464 6.47 -24.02 0.06
N ALA A 465 7.41 -23.88 -0.89
CA ALA A 465 8.34 -24.94 -1.30
C ALA A 465 9.38 -25.19 -0.18
N ARG A 466 10.48 -25.87 -0.49
CA ARG A 466 11.52 -26.18 0.50
C ARG A 466 12.04 -24.91 1.19
N THR A 467 11.99 -24.87 2.53
CA THR A 467 12.61 -23.83 3.35
C THR A 467 14.10 -24.12 3.49
N LEU A 468 14.92 -23.08 3.27
CA LEU A 468 16.36 -23.14 3.47
C LEU A 468 16.73 -22.75 4.91
N SER A 469 17.83 -23.30 5.42
CA SER A 469 18.43 -22.81 6.66
C SER A 469 19.02 -21.42 6.44
N GLY A 470 19.20 -20.61 7.52
CA GLY A 470 19.84 -19.30 7.43
C GLY A 470 21.23 -19.37 6.79
N GLY A 471 22.02 -20.40 7.13
CA GLY A 471 23.33 -20.61 6.53
C GLY A 471 23.28 -20.98 5.04
N GLN A 472 22.27 -21.75 4.59
CA GLN A 472 22.09 -22.02 3.17
C GLN A 472 21.71 -20.76 2.39
N ALA A 473 20.79 -19.94 2.93
CA ALA A 473 20.42 -18.65 2.31
C ALA A 473 21.63 -17.71 2.21
N GLN A 474 22.46 -17.67 3.27
CA GLN A 474 23.68 -16.86 3.29
C GLN A 474 24.67 -17.30 2.20
N ARG A 475 24.89 -18.62 2.06
CA ARG A 475 25.76 -19.17 1.01
C ARG A 475 25.25 -18.91 -0.40
N ILE A 476 23.94 -18.91 -0.62
CA ILE A 476 23.35 -18.48 -1.91
C ILE A 476 23.65 -17.01 -2.19
N ALA A 477 23.54 -16.13 -1.17
CA ALA A 477 23.87 -14.71 -1.34
C ALA A 477 25.36 -14.49 -1.65
N LEU A 478 26.24 -15.27 -1.03
CA LEU A 478 27.67 -15.25 -1.34
C LEU A 478 27.95 -15.75 -2.76
N ALA A 479 27.27 -16.82 -3.20
CA ALA A 479 27.41 -17.31 -4.58
C ALA A 479 27.01 -16.27 -5.63
N ARG A 480 25.98 -15.46 -5.36
CA ARG A 480 25.62 -14.31 -6.20
C ARG A 480 26.79 -13.33 -6.37
N ALA A 481 27.54 -13.09 -5.29
CA ALA A 481 28.71 -12.22 -5.31
C ALA A 481 29.88 -12.84 -6.10
N PHE A 482 30.07 -14.15 -6.03
CA PHE A 482 31.10 -14.87 -6.79
C PHE A 482 30.86 -14.82 -8.29
N LEU A 483 29.63 -14.91 -8.72
CA LEU A 483 29.26 -14.85 -10.13
C LEU A 483 29.39 -13.45 -10.73
N ASP A 484 29.37 -12.42 -9.90
CA ASP A 484 29.44 -11.03 -10.39
C ASP A 484 30.86 -10.50 -10.41
N HIS A 485 31.45 -10.45 -11.58
CA HIS A 485 32.79 -9.89 -11.82
C HIS A 485 32.77 -8.40 -12.21
N SER A 486 31.60 -7.84 -12.48
CA SER A 486 31.46 -6.49 -13.01
C SER A 486 31.49 -5.40 -11.92
N ARG A 487 30.94 -5.68 -10.74
CA ARG A 487 30.81 -4.72 -9.65
C ARG A 487 32.11 -4.59 -8.88
N LYS A 488 32.52 -3.32 -8.66
CA LYS A 488 33.82 -2.98 -8.04
C LYS A 488 33.71 -2.59 -6.57
N VAL A 489 32.51 -2.43 -6.04
CA VAL A 489 32.27 -2.08 -4.64
C VAL A 489 31.47 -3.19 -3.97
N LEU A 490 32.01 -3.78 -2.91
CA LEU A 490 31.36 -4.83 -2.13
C LEU A 490 31.01 -4.31 -0.74
N VAL A 491 29.76 -4.46 -0.34
CA VAL A 491 29.30 -4.13 1.01
C VAL A 491 28.72 -5.39 1.66
N PHE A 492 29.40 -5.86 2.67
CA PHE A 492 29.01 -7.02 3.46
C PHE A 492 28.49 -6.60 4.86
N ASP A 493 27.25 -6.92 5.15
CA ASP A 493 26.66 -6.71 6.47
C ASP A 493 26.49 -8.06 7.18
N GLU A 494 27.44 -8.44 8.00
CA GLU A 494 27.53 -9.71 8.72
C GLU A 494 27.34 -10.95 7.81
N PRO A 495 28.11 -11.09 6.70
CA PRO A 495 27.87 -12.09 5.66
C PRO A 495 28.00 -13.55 6.12
N THR A 496 28.50 -13.81 7.33
CA THR A 496 28.70 -15.13 7.91
C THR A 496 27.94 -15.35 9.23
N ALA A 497 26.97 -14.49 9.57
CA ALA A 497 26.27 -14.50 10.85
C ALA A 497 25.56 -15.84 11.17
N HIS A 498 25.08 -16.55 10.15
CA HIS A 498 24.33 -17.81 10.30
C HIS A 498 25.15 -19.06 9.99
N LEU A 499 26.48 -18.92 9.86
CA LEU A 499 27.39 -20.01 9.58
C LEU A 499 28.06 -20.50 10.88
N ASP A 500 28.27 -21.81 10.99
CA ASP A 500 29.15 -22.37 11.99
C ASP A 500 30.62 -22.06 11.65
N ILE A 501 31.50 -22.18 12.63
CA ILE A 501 32.90 -21.78 12.53
C ILE A 501 33.66 -22.60 11.45
N GLU A 502 33.37 -23.89 11.33
CA GLU A 502 34.04 -24.76 10.35
C GLU A 502 33.67 -24.34 8.94
N THR A 503 32.39 -24.22 8.63
CA THR A 503 31.89 -23.72 7.34
C THR A 503 32.40 -22.31 7.02
N GLU A 504 32.51 -21.43 8.03
CA GLU A 504 33.02 -20.08 7.83
C GLU A 504 34.49 -20.06 7.42
N ILE A 505 35.33 -20.92 8.00
CA ILE A 505 36.75 -21.04 7.65
C ILE A 505 36.88 -21.52 6.20
N GLU A 506 36.11 -22.51 5.78
CA GLU A 506 36.09 -23.01 4.40
C GLU A 506 35.71 -21.90 3.40
N ILE A 507 34.63 -21.18 3.67
CA ILE A 507 34.14 -20.11 2.80
C ILE A 507 35.11 -18.92 2.77
N LYS A 508 35.82 -18.66 3.88
CA LYS A 508 36.79 -17.57 3.97
C LYS A 508 37.87 -17.67 2.88
N GLU A 509 38.43 -18.85 2.66
CA GLU A 509 39.43 -19.07 1.63
C GLU A 509 38.91 -18.73 0.23
N GLY A 510 37.65 -19.06 -0.05
CA GLY A 510 36.98 -18.70 -1.27
C GLY A 510 36.64 -17.20 -1.37
N MET A 511 36.28 -16.54 -0.25
CA MET A 511 35.90 -15.12 -0.25
C MET A 511 37.09 -14.17 -0.47
N LEU A 512 38.32 -14.54 -0.08
CA LEU A 512 39.48 -13.67 -0.23
C LEU A 512 39.77 -13.25 -1.69
N PRO A 513 39.76 -14.16 -2.67
CA PRO A 513 39.89 -13.79 -4.08
C PRO A 513 38.79 -12.85 -4.58
N LEU A 514 37.54 -13.02 -4.07
CA LEU A 514 36.44 -12.14 -4.41
C LEU A 514 36.69 -10.66 -4.03
N MET A 515 37.43 -10.44 -2.96
CA MET A 515 37.74 -9.11 -2.44
C MET A 515 38.90 -8.41 -3.16
N GLU A 516 39.62 -9.12 -4.03
CA GLU A 516 40.73 -8.54 -4.78
C GLU A 516 40.27 -7.58 -5.87
N ASN A 517 41.00 -6.48 -6.04
CA ASN A 517 40.70 -5.43 -7.01
C ASN A 517 39.26 -4.83 -6.86
N ARG A 518 38.80 -4.74 -5.62
CA ARG A 518 37.50 -4.16 -5.25
C ARG A 518 37.61 -3.34 -3.97
N LEU A 519 36.81 -2.27 -3.86
CA LEU A 519 36.57 -1.61 -2.59
C LEU A 519 35.64 -2.49 -1.77
N VAL A 520 36.04 -2.84 -0.56
CA VAL A 520 35.28 -3.73 0.32
C VAL A 520 34.96 -3.05 1.64
N PHE A 521 33.68 -2.99 1.99
CA PHE A 521 33.22 -2.69 3.35
C PHE A 521 32.69 -3.97 3.98
N PHE A 522 33.28 -4.38 5.09
CA PHE A 522 33.00 -5.66 5.73
C PHE A 522 32.58 -5.44 7.20
N ALA A 523 31.29 -5.33 7.44
CA ALA A 523 30.76 -5.24 8.81
C ALA A 523 30.63 -6.62 9.44
N THR A 524 31.23 -6.83 10.60
CA THR A 524 31.16 -8.09 11.34
C THR A 524 31.43 -7.90 12.83
N HIS A 525 31.05 -8.86 13.63
CA HIS A 525 31.47 -9.03 15.00
C HIS A 525 32.52 -10.14 15.17
N ARG A 526 33.02 -10.73 14.06
CA ARG A 526 33.97 -11.86 14.08
C ARG A 526 35.39 -11.36 13.82
N LEU A 527 36.24 -11.50 14.83
CA LEU A 527 37.61 -10.93 14.87
C LEU A 527 38.56 -11.50 13.82
N HIS A 528 38.43 -12.79 13.43
CA HIS A 528 39.37 -13.44 12.52
C HIS A 528 39.32 -12.86 11.08
N TRP A 529 38.29 -12.11 10.73
CA TRP A 529 38.20 -11.36 9.47
C TRP A 529 39.06 -10.09 9.50
N MET A 530 39.28 -9.50 10.69
CA MET A 530 39.96 -8.21 10.81
C MET A 530 41.42 -8.26 10.36
N HIS A 531 42.07 -9.43 10.44
CA HIS A 531 43.42 -9.64 9.90
C HIS A 531 43.54 -9.50 8.39
N GLN A 532 42.40 -9.59 7.67
CA GLN A 532 42.37 -9.50 6.21
C GLN A 532 42.03 -8.09 5.70
N MET A 533 41.79 -7.18 6.62
CA MET A 533 41.39 -5.81 6.31
C MET A 533 42.61 -4.88 6.33
N ASP A 534 42.68 -3.99 5.32
CA ASP A 534 43.71 -2.97 5.23
C ASP A 534 43.51 -1.88 6.29
N GLN A 535 42.23 -1.62 6.63
CA GLN A 535 41.84 -0.66 7.65
C GLN A 535 40.64 -1.17 8.45
N ILE A 536 40.63 -0.90 9.75
CA ILE A 536 39.53 -1.27 10.64
C ILE A 536 38.93 0.00 11.25
N ILE A 537 37.60 0.09 11.22
CA ILE A 537 36.79 1.12 11.86
C ILE A 537 36.11 0.48 13.06
N VAL A 538 36.36 0.99 14.27
CA VAL A 538 35.70 0.54 15.49
C VAL A 538 34.55 1.46 15.81
N LEU A 539 33.32 0.92 15.76
CA LEU A 539 32.08 1.64 16.06
C LEU A 539 31.60 1.34 17.48
N LYS A 540 31.33 2.39 18.25
CA LYS A 540 30.69 2.32 19.56
C LYS A 540 29.65 3.42 19.69
N GLU A 541 28.40 3.02 19.99
CA GLU A 541 27.28 3.95 20.20
C GLU A 541 27.13 4.99 19.07
N GLY A 542 27.25 4.52 17.83
CA GLY A 542 27.11 5.37 16.65
C GLY A 542 28.29 6.26 16.31
N LYS A 543 29.45 6.10 16.98
CA LYS A 543 30.66 6.91 16.74
C LYS A 543 31.84 6.03 16.35
N ILE A 544 32.72 6.56 15.52
CA ILE A 544 34.04 5.97 15.28
C ILE A 544 34.92 6.33 16.50
N VAL A 545 35.29 5.32 17.27
CA VAL A 545 36.11 5.51 18.45
C VAL A 545 37.59 5.24 18.19
N GLU A 546 37.89 4.33 17.25
CA GLU A 546 39.22 4.03 16.76
C GLU A 546 39.21 3.69 15.28
N MET A 547 40.33 3.95 14.62
CA MET A 547 40.58 3.58 13.23
C MET A 547 42.10 3.33 13.04
N GLY A 548 42.43 2.27 12.30
CA GLY A 548 43.82 1.91 12.02
C GLY A 548 43.93 0.51 11.41
N THR A 549 45.17 0.04 11.20
CA THR A 549 45.44 -1.35 10.82
C THR A 549 45.26 -2.25 12.04
N PHE A 550 45.15 -3.57 11.81
CA PHE A 550 45.00 -4.53 12.91
C PHE A 550 46.13 -4.41 13.95
N ASP A 551 47.40 -4.34 13.50
CA ASP A 551 48.56 -4.27 14.38
C ASP A 551 48.61 -2.96 15.18
N GLU A 552 48.26 -1.83 14.55
CA GLU A 552 48.21 -0.52 15.24
C GLU A 552 47.14 -0.52 16.35
N LEU A 553 45.96 -1.07 16.07
CA LEU A 553 44.86 -1.12 17.05
C LEU A 553 45.16 -2.06 18.24
N VAL A 554 45.81 -3.19 17.97
CA VAL A 554 46.24 -4.10 19.02
C VAL A 554 47.32 -3.46 19.90
N GLN A 555 48.28 -2.69 19.30
CA GLN A 555 49.33 -2.02 20.04
C GLN A 555 48.84 -0.87 20.93
N ARG A 556 47.78 -0.16 20.48
CA ARG A 556 47.19 0.95 21.27
C ARG A 556 46.50 0.47 22.55
N GLN A 557 46.04 -0.77 22.61
CA GLN A 557 45.35 -1.37 23.77
C GLN A 557 44.16 -0.53 24.28
N ASP A 558 43.38 0.05 23.36
CA ASP A 558 42.22 0.87 23.66
C ASP A 558 40.92 0.11 23.28
N HIS A 559 39.91 0.76 22.79
CA HIS A 559 38.56 0.21 22.50
C HIS A 559 38.56 -1.06 21.66
N PHE A 560 39.43 -1.16 20.66
CA PHE A 560 39.57 -2.38 19.84
C PHE A 560 40.01 -3.57 20.67
N TYR A 561 41.01 -3.34 21.54
CA TYR A 561 41.55 -4.37 22.41
C TYR A 561 40.51 -4.84 23.44
N ASP A 562 39.77 -3.91 24.06
CA ASP A 562 38.69 -4.24 24.97
C ASP A 562 37.59 -5.04 24.29
N LEU A 563 37.20 -4.65 23.04
CA LEU A 563 36.23 -5.37 22.22
C LEU A 563 36.70 -6.80 21.92
N THR A 564 38.00 -6.99 21.64
CA THR A 564 38.58 -8.32 21.37
C THR A 564 38.54 -9.22 22.61
N LYS A 565 38.77 -8.68 23.79
CA LYS A 565 38.62 -9.41 25.05
C LYS A 565 37.19 -9.84 25.32
N GLN A 566 36.25 -8.91 25.18
CA GLN A 566 34.82 -9.19 25.36
C GLN A 566 34.31 -10.27 24.37
N MET A 567 34.75 -10.25 23.13
CA MET A 567 34.35 -11.23 22.09
C MET A 567 34.99 -12.60 22.27
N ARG A 568 36.17 -12.68 22.92
CA ARG A 568 36.83 -13.95 23.26
C ARG A 568 36.27 -14.62 24.52
N GLY A 569 35.42 -13.91 25.27
CA GLY A 569 34.89 -14.41 26.53
C GLY A 569 35.87 -14.29 27.71
N ASP A 570 37.02 -13.64 27.53
CA ASP A 570 37.96 -13.27 28.59
C ASP A 570 37.47 -12.01 29.31
N SER A 571 36.31 -12.10 29.96
CA SER A 571 35.91 -11.10 30.94
C SER A 571 36.72 -11.42 32.22
N ASP A 572 37.68 -10.59 32.55
CA ASP A 572 38.29 -10.58 33.88
C ASP A 572 37.16 -10.49 34.92
N VAL A 573 36.97 -11.55 35.71
CA VAL A 573 36.18 -11.57 36.94
C VAL A 573 36.98 -10.88 38.01
#